data_e43ad560a5e750f25536a570bff3675f
#
_entry.id   e43ad560a5e750f25536a570bff3675f
#
_cell.length_a   1.000
_cell.length_b   1.000
_cell.length_c   1.000
_cell.angle_alpha   90.00
_cell.angle_beta   90.00
_cell.angle_gamma   90.00
#
_symmetry.space_group_name_H-M   'P 1'
#
loop_
_entity.id
_entity.type
_entity.pdbx_description
1 polymer ?
#
loop_
_entity_poly.entity_id
_entity_poly.type
_entity_poly.pdbx_seq_one_letter_code
_entity_poly.pdbx_strand_id
1 'polypeptide(L)'
;MTVAESFEQMPNVFNPAAAAGMTKTLQWNITGEEAGVWAFQIINGEGKLIPGGVEKPDITFTVSDKDWLSITEGKLDAMNAFMTGKLKVAGDMMLAMKVPSLFPTQR
;
A
#
# COMPACT_ATOMS: atom_id res chain seq x y z
N MET A 1 7.21 14.78 -4.46
CA MET A 1 6.03 14.27 -3.74
C MET A 1 6.45 13.74 -2.39
N THR A 2 5.72 14.06 -1.34
CA THR A 2 5.98 13.51 -0.01
C THR A 2 5.25 12.17 0.17
N VAL A 3 5.65 11.43 1.20
CA VAL A 3 4.97 10.17 1.54
C VAL A 3 3.50 10.42 1.82
N ALA A 4 3.18 11.45 2.62
CA ALA A 4 1.79 11.78 2.94
C ALA A 4 0.98 12.08 1.68
N GLU A 5 1.55 12.84 0.75
CA GLU A 5 0.88 13.16 -0.52
C GLU A 5 0.63 11.91 -1.34
N SER A 6 1.58 10.96 -1.34
CA SER A 6 1.41 9.71 -2.09
C SER A 6 0.22 8.91 -1.57
N PHE A 7 0.04 8.87 -0.25
CA PHE A 7 -1.11 8.17 0.33
C PHE A 7 -2.41 8.93 0.09
N GLU A 8 -2.38 10.26 0.09
CA GLU A 8 -3.57 11.06 -0.24
C GLU A 8 -4.05 10.80 -1.66
N GLN A 9 -3.14 10.44 -2.56
CA GLN A 9 -3.50 10.10 -3.94
C GLN A 9 -4.00 8.66 -4.08
N MET A 10 -3.80 7.82 -3.08
CA MET A 10 -4.13 6.41 -3.17
C MET A 10 -5.60 6.13 -3.53
N PRO A 11 -6.59 6.86 -2.96
CA PRO A 11 -7.97 6.66 -3.38
C PRO A 11 -8.22 6.92 -4.87
N ASN A 12 -7.42 7.80 -5.47
CA ASN A 12 -7.55 8.13 -6.89
C ASN A 12 -6.98 7.04 -7.80
N VAL A 13 -5.98 6.30 -7.33
CA VAL A 13 -5.39 5.22 -8.13
C VAL A 13 -6.01 3.85 -7.81
N PHE A 14 -6.80 3.78 -6.75
CA PHE A 14 -7.47 2.54 -6.37
C PHE A 14 -8.44 2.08 -7.46
N ASN A 15 -8.38 0.80 -7.79
CA ASN A 15 -9.23 0.19 -8.81
C ASN A 15 -10.36 -0.59 -8.14
N PRO A 16 -11.57 -0.01 -8.01
CA PRO A 16 -12.68 -0.71 -7.34
C PRO A 16 -13.10 -1.99 -8.04
N ALA A 17 -12.93 -2.06 -9.36
CA ALA A 17 -13.31 -3.26 -10.11
C ALA A 17 -12.48 -4.48 -9.69
N ALA A 18 -11.20 -4.27 -9.37
CA ALA A 18 -10.34 -5.36 -8.90
C ALA A 18 -10.69 -5.78 -7.47
N ALA A 19 -11.40 -4.94 -6.73
CA ALA A 19 -11.74 -5.18 -5.33
C ALA A 19 -13.22 -5.59 -5.15
N ALA A 20 -13.93 -5.91 -6.22
CA ALA A 20 -15.35 -6.22 -6.15
C ALA A 20 -15.64 -7.32 -5.10
N GLY A 21 -16.51 -7.02 -4.15
CA GLY A 21 -16.90 -7.96 -3.09
C GLY A 21 -15.83 -8.14 -2.00
N MET A 22 -14.72 -7.42 -2.09
CA MET A 22 -13.62 -7.56 -1.13
C MET A 22 -13.88 -6.71 0.12
N THR A 23 -13.55 -7.29 1.29
CA THR A 23 -13.53 -6.55 2.56
C THR A 23 -12.22 -6.89 3.24
N LYS A 24 -11.22 -6.04 3.07
CA LYS A 24 -9.86 -6.24 3.59
C LYS A 24 -9.24 -4.89 3.92
N THR A 25 -8.29 -4.90 4.85
CA THR A 25 -7.56 -3.69 5.22
C THR A 25 -6.06 -3.92 5.00
N LEU A 26 -5.45 -3.01 4.25
CA LEU A 26 -4.01 -3.01 4.01
C LEU A 26 -3.39 -1.87 4.83
N GLN A 27 -2.21 -2.11 5.40
CA GLN A 27 -1.52 -1.09 6.19
C GLN A 27 -0.07 -0.99 5.77
N TRP A 28 0.42 0.24 5.71
CA TRP A 28 1.82 0.54 5.37
C TRP A 28 2.48 1.24 6.54
N ASN A 29 3.59 0.67 7.03
CA ASN A 29 4.46 1.29 8.02
C ASN A 29 5.66 1.85 7.26
N ILE A 30 5.74 3.18 7.22
CA ILE A 30 6.83 3.85 6.51
C ILE A 30 7.88 4.25 7.52
N THR A 31 9.14 3.90 7.24
CA THR A 31 10.28 4.25 8.09
C THR A 31 11.10 5.37 7.45
N GLY A 32 11.98 5.99 8.23
CA GLY A 32 12.86 7.05 7.74
C GLY A 32 12.43 8.42 8.21
N GLU A 33 12.79 9.45 7.45
CA GLU A 33 12.52 10.83 7.81
C GLU A 33 11.04 11.18 7.74
N GLU A 34 10.31 10.56 6.81
CA GLU A 34 8.87 10.76 6.65
C GLU A 34 8.10 9.57 7.23
N ALA A 35 8.56 9.06 8.37
CA ALA A 35 7.94 7.91 9.01
C ALA A 35 6.48 8.15 9.36
N GLY A 36 5.67 7.10 9.28
CA GLY A 36 4.26 7.15 9.62
C GLY A 36 3.56 5.87 9.25
N VAL A 37 2.29 5.81 9.57
CA VAL A 37 1.46 4.64 9.29
C VAL A 37 0.20 5.09 8.56
N TRP A 38 -0.14 4.39 7.50
CA TRP A 38 -1.36 4.63 6.74
C TRP A 38 -2.02 3.30 6.44
N ALA A 39 -3.34 3.26 6.52
CA ALA A 39 -4.10 2.09 6.12
C ALA A 39 -5.06 2.44 5.00
N PHE A 40 -5.38 1.45 4.19
CA PHE A 40 -6.41 1.57 3.17
C PHE A 40 -7.44 0.47 3.42
N GLN A 41 -8.64 0.85 3.81
CA GLN A 41 -9.69 -0.08 4.16
C GLN A 41 -10.63 -0.25 2.99
N ILE A 42 -10.81 -1.49 2.57
CA ILE A 42 -11.73 -1.85 1.49
C ILE A 42 -12.92 -2.56 2.12
N ILE A 43 -14.12 -2.03 1.91
CA ILE A 43 -15.37 -2.62 2.40
C ILE A 43 -16.32 -2.75 1.22
N ASN A 44 -16.70 -3.99 0.88
CA ASN A 44 -17.58 -4.25 -0.26
C ASN A 44 -17.08 -3.62 -1.57
N GLY A 45 -15.77 -3.63 -1.77
CA GLY A 45 -15.16 -3.08 -2.98
C GLY A 45 -14.94 -1.57 -2.96
N GLU A 46 -15.32 -0.89 -1.88
CA GLU A 46 -15.12 0.57 -1.75
C GLU A 46 -13.93 0.84 -0.84
N GLY A 47 -13.03 1.71 -1.29
CA GLY A 47 -11.79 2.00 -0.59
C GLY A 47 -11.80 3.31 0.16
N LYS A 48 -11.13 3.33 1.31
CA LYS A 48 -11.02 4.52 2.15
C LYS A 48 -9.63 4.57 2.79
N LEU A 49 -8.98 5.71 2.69
CA LEU A 49 -7.69 5.93 3.35
C LEU A 49 -7.90 6.24 4.82
N ILE A 50 -7.12 5.60 5.69
CA ILE A 50 -7.16 5.82 7.14
C ILE A 50 -5.76 6.22 7.59
N PRO A 51 -5.47 7.54 7.70
CA PRO A 51 -4.19 7.98 8.25
C PRO A 51 -4.05 7.53 9.69
N GLY A 52 -2.85 7.09 10.06
CA GLY A 52 -2.58 6.57 11.41
C GLY A 52 -2.76 5.07 11.53
N GLY A 53 -3.41 4.45 10.57
CA GLY A 53 -3.54 2.99 10.54
C GLY A 53 -4.70 2.45 11.36
N VAL A 54 -4.75 1.13 11.48
CA VAL A 54 -5.78 0.40 12.23
C VAL A 54 -5.10 -0.63 13.14
N GLU A 55 -5.84 -1.14 14.13
CA GLU A 55 -5.27 -2.11 15.07
C GLU A 55 -4.99 -3.47 14.45
N LYS A 56 -5.87 -3.93 13.58
CA LYS A 56 -5.80 -5.30 13.05
C LYS A 56 -5.94 -5.30 11.53
N PRO A 57 -4.91 -4.86 10.82
CA PRO A 57 -4.94 -4.94 9.36
C PRO A 57 -4.83 -6.39 8.91
N ASP A 58 -5.36 -6.69 7.73
CA ASP A 58 -5.22 -8.01 7.14
C ASP A 58 -3.81 -8.25 6.63
N ILE A 59 -3.12 -7.19 6.23
CA ILE A 59 -1.74 -7.24 5.79
C ILE A 59 -1.03 -5.96 6.18
N THR A 60 0.27 -6.07 6.49
CA THR A 60 1.12 -4.92 6.82
C THR A 60 2.37 -4.95 5.96
N PHE A 61 2.65 -3.82 5.32
CA PHE A 61 3.86 -3.60 4.55
C PHE A 61 4.76 -2.65 5.32
N THR A 62 6.04 -2.98 5.40
CA THR A 62 7.04 -2.10 6.03
C THR A 62 8.10 -1.76 5.01
N VAL A 63 8.32 -0.47 4.78
CA VAL A 63 9.23 0.00 3.74
C VAL A 63 9.73 1.39 4.12
N SER A 64 10.95 1.74 3.68
CA SER A 64 11.47 3.09 3.93
C SER A 64 10.74 4.12 3.05
N ASP A 65 10.78 5.37 3.48
CA ASP A 65 10.16 6.48 2.75
C ASP A 65 10.70 6.59 1.33
N LYS A 66 12.01 6.47 1.16
CA LYS A 66 12.64 6.58 -0.15
C LYS A 66 12.25 5.43 -1.07
N ASP A 67 12.24 4.21 -0.54
CA ASP A 67 11.85 3.05 -1.34
C ASP A 67 10.37 3.09 -1.69
N TRP A 68 9.53 3.52 -0.75
CA TRP A 68 8.10 3.68 -1.01
C TRP A 68 7.84 4.64 -2.17
N LEU A 69 8.48 5.83 -2.12
CA LEU A 69 8.31 6.81 -3.19
C LEU A 69 8.84 6.30 -4.52
N SER A 70 9.94 5.55 -4.50
CA SER A 70 10.47 4.94 -5.73
C SER A 70 9.48 3.93 -6.32
N ILE A 71 8.79 3.17 -5.47
CA ILE A 71 7.76 2.23 -5.92
C ILE A 71 6.60 2.99 -6.55
N THR A 72 6.12 4.06 -5.91
CA THR A 72 4.98 4.83 -6.43
C THR A 72 5.32 5.54 -7.73
N GLU A 73 6.59 5.90 -7.93
CA GLU A 73 7.05 6.55 -9.15
C GLU A 73 7.39 5.56 -10.27
N GLY A 74 7.29 4.27 -9.99
CA GLY A 74 7.61 3.25 -10.96
C GLY A 74 9.09 3.01 -11.16
N LYS A 75 9.95 3.59 -10.32
CA LYS A 75 11.40 3.42 -10.39
C LYS A 75 11.89 2.14 -9.73
N LEU A 76 11.15 1.65 -8.77
CA LEU A 76 11.46 0.41 -8.05
C LEU A 76 10.26 -0.51 -8.13
N ASP A 77 10.47 -1.72 -8.60
CA ASP A 77 9.43 -2.72 -8.65
C ASP A 77 9.16 -3.30 -7.26
N ALA A 78 7.89 -3.34 -6.86
CA ALA A 78 7.52 -3.81 -5.53
C ALA A 78 7.95 -5.26 -5.28
N MET A 79 7.86 -6.12 -6.30
CA MET A 79 8.29 -7.51 -6.17
C MET A 79 9.80 -7.59 -5.92
N ASN A 80 10.59 -6.81 -6.66
CA ASN A 80 12.03 -6.73 -6.43
C ASN A 80 12.35 -6.21 -5.05
N ALA A 81 11.62 -5.20 -4.60
CA ALA A 81 11.82 -4.64 -3.26
C ALA A 81 11.56 -5.71 -2.19
N PHE A 82 10.52 -6.51 -2.39
CA PHE A 82 10.22 -7.61 -1.47
C PHE A 82 11.33 -8.67 -1.48
N MET A 83 11.77 -9.07 -2.65
CA MET A 83 12.80 -10.11 -2.78
C MET A 83 14.16 -9.67 -2.24
N THR A 84 14.47 -8.38 -2.31
CA THR A 84 15.75 -7.85 -1.80
C THR A 84 15.68 -7.37 -0.35
N GLY A 85 14.53 -7.53 0.30
CA GLY A 85 14.37 -7.15 1.70
C GLY A 85 14.08 -5.68 1.96
N LYS A 86 13.90 -4.89 0.92
CA LYS A 86 13.55 -3.46 1.06
C LYS A 86 12.09 -3.28 1.46
N LEU A 87 11.23 -4.19 1.04
CA LEU A 87 9.82 -4.22 1.40
C LEU A 87 9.55 -5.47 2.20
N LYS A 88 9.03 -5.31 3.42
CA LYS A 88 8.65 -6.43 4.26
C LYS A 88 7.15 -6.57 4.29
N VAL A 89 6.67 -7.79 4.25
CA VAL A 89 5.23 -8.09 4.20
C VAL A 89 4.89 -9.07 5.32
N ALA A 90 3.83 -8.75 6.07
CA ALA A 90 3.33 -9.64 7.12
C ALA A 90 1.81 -9.69 7.03
N GLY A 91 1.24 -10.88 7.08
CA GLY A 91 -0.20 -11.08 7.05
C GLY A 91 -0.66 -11.86 5.84
N ASP A 92 -1.77 -11.46 5.25
CA ASP A 92 -2.43 -12.18 4.15
C ASP A 92 -1.65 -12.06 2.84
N MET A 93 -0.87 -13.07 2.51
CA MET A 93 -0.03 -13.07 1.31
C MET A 93 -0.86 -13.11 0.02
N MET A 94 -2.04 -13.69 0.06
CA MET A 94 -2.94 -13.67 -1.11
C MET A 94 -3.36 -12.25 -1.43
N LEU A 95 -3.59 -11.45 -0.40
CA LEU A 95 -3.91 -10.04 -0.57
C LEU A 95 -2.72 -9.27 -1.13
N ALA A 96 -1.51 -9.61 -0.69
CA ALA A 96 -0.30 -8.98 -1.21
C ALA A 96 -0.18 -9.15 -2.73
N MET A 97 -0.55 -10.31 -3.24
CA MET A 97 -0.47 -10.60 -4.67
C MET A 97 -1.49 -9.80 -5.47
N LYS A 98 -2.53 -9.30 -4.83
CA LYS A 98 -3.57 -8.49 -5.50
C LYS A 98 -3.26 -7.01 -5.54
N VAL A 99 -2.26 -6.56 -4.76
CA VAL A 99 -1.94 -5.13 -4.68
C VAL A 99 -1.68 -4.47 -6.03
N PRO A 100 -0.92 -5.08 -6.96
CA PRO A 100 -0.71 -4.44 -8.27
C PRO A 100 -2.00 -4.21 -9.05
N SER A 101 -3.01 -5.06 -8.87
CA SER A 101 -4.32 -4.89 -9.51
C SER A 101 -5.16 -3.85 -8.80
N LEU A 102 -5.05 -3.78 -7.46
CA LEU A 102 -5.81 -2.84 -6.64
C LEU A 102 -5.30 -1.41 -6.81
N PHE A 103 -3.99 -1.24 -6.96
CA PHE A 103 -3.34 0.06 -7.08
C PHE A 103 -2.39 0.04 -8.26
N PRO A 104 -2.90 0.09 -9.50
CA PRO A 104 -2.05 0.08 -10.68
C PRO A 104 -1.15 1.32 -10.71
N THR A 105 0.14 1.11 -11.01
CA THR A 105 1.09 2.21 -11.12
C THR A 105 0.96 2.86 -12.48
N GLN A 106 0.93 4.17 -12.49
CA GLN A 106 0.93 4.95 -13.72
C GLN A 106 2.35 5.20 -14.17
N ARG A 107 2.59 5.03 -15.45
CA ARG A 107 3.90 5.25 -16.03
C ARG A 107 3.82 5.94 -17.35
#